data_f9147a2f23f4f87d09f7a7566f341fa8
#
_entry.id   f9147a2f23f4f87d09f7a7566f341fa8
#
_cell.length_a   1.000
_cell.length_b   1.000
_cell.length_c   1.000
_cell.angle_alpha   90.00
_cell.angle_beta   90.00
_cell.angle_gamma   90.00
#
_symmetry.space_group_name_H-M   'P 1'
#
loop_
_entity.id
_entity.type
_entity.pdbx_description
1 polymer ?
#
loop_
_entity_poly.entity_id
_entity_poly.type
_entity_poly.pdbx_seq_one_letter_code
_entity_poly.pdbx_strand_id
1 'polypeptide(L)'
;MTSSRPRPALVELTLVRLREFVREPEAVFWVFVFPILMTCALGLAFRSRSEPPAVIGIASGAAGDAIAATLAKSGGVDVKRFAPADLDRALARSDVQLVVVPSSPITYRFDPARAESRLARRVVNDALQRAGGRVDPVAARDEPVEVVGSRYVDWLVPGLLGMNIMSTGLWGIGFSVVTARTRKLLKRLVASPMRKRDYLLGHLFGRLVFLVIEVGALVGFSRLVFGVPMRGSWLMLAATCLIGGLSFGGIGLLVASRARTVEAVSGLLNLVMLPMWLLSGVFFASSNFPEAMQPAIHLLPLTALNDGLRAVMLEGTGPSGLAGAWAVLAVWGAITFPAALWLFRWR
;
A
#
# COMPACT_ATOMS: atom_id res chain seq x y z
N MET A 1 -24.32 -46.22 -10.96
CA MET A 1 -22.87 -45.93 -10.81
C MET A 1 -22.41 -45.21 -12.05
N THR A 2 -22.38 -43.85 -12.00
CA THR A 2 -21.94 -43.01 -13.10
C THR A 2 -20.41 -43.03 -13.14
N SER A 3 -19.85 -43.70 -14.14
CA SER A 3 -18.40 -43.72 -14.40
C SER A 3 -17.97 -42.31 -14.81
N SER A 4 -17.53 -41.47 -13.84
CA SER A 4 -16.87 -40.23 -14.13
C SER A 4 -15.54 -40.55 -14.81
N ARG A 5 -15.37 -40.10 -16.06
CA ARG A 5 -14.07 -40.16 -16.75
C ARG A 5 -13.00 -39.55 -15.84
N PRO A 6 -11.83 -40.21 -15.68
CA PRO A 6 -10.76 -39.66 -14.87
C PRO A 6 -10.36 -38.30 -15.43
N ARG A 7 -10.45 -37.27 -14.58
CA ARG A 7 -10.03 -35.92 -14.93
C ARG A 7 -8.53 -35.92 -15.20
N PRO A 8 -8.02 -35.06 -16.10
CA PRO A 8 -6.58 -34.91 -16.28
C PRO A 8 -5.91 -34.61 -14.93
N ALA A 9 -4.79 -35.25 -14.65
CA ALA A 9 -4.06 -35.15 -13.37
C ALA A 9 -3.78 -33.67 -12.97
N LEU A 10 -3.55 -32.81 -13.95
CA LEU A 10 -3.31 -31.41 -13.76
C LEU A 10 -4.54 -30.67 -13.20
N VAL A 11 -5.74 -30.99 -13.68
CA VAL A 11 -7.00 -30.41 -13.18
C VAL A 11 -7.28 -30.87 -11.75
N GLU A 12 -7.07 -32.14 -11.45
CA GLU A 12 -7.24 -32.68 -10.10
C GLU A 12 -6.26 -32.02 -9.12
N LEU A 13 -4.98 -31.88 -9.49
CA LEU A 13 -3.97 -31.21 -8.66
C LEU A 13 -4.33 -29.73 -8.40
N THR A 14 -4.80 -29.02 -9.41
CA THR A 14 -5.24 -27.62 -9.27
C THR A 14 -6.45 -27.52 -8.34
N LEU A 15 -7.45 -28.40 -8.49
CA LEU A 15 -8.63 -28.44 -7.63
C LEU A 15 -8.29 -28.79 -6.17
N VAL A 16 -7.36 -29.72 -5.96
CA VAL A 16 -6.87 -30.07 -4.61
C VAL A 16 -6.26 -28.83 -3.94
N ARG A 17 -5.41 -28.08 -4.67
CA ARG A 17 -4.81 -26.83 -4.15
C ARG A 17 -5.84 -25.78 -3.79
N LEU A 18 -6.85 -25.59 -4.64
CA LEU A 18 -7.94 -24.64 -4.35
C LEU A 18 -8.70 -25.06 -3.08
N ARG A 19 -8.98 -26.36 -2.92
CA ARG A 19 -9.68 -26.87 -1.72
C ARG A 19 -8.82 -26.77 -0.46
N GLU A 20 -7.52 -27.06 -0.55
CA GLU A 20 -6.57 -26.89 0.57
C GLU A 20 -6.60 -25.43 1.03
N PHE A 21 -6.45 -24.49 0.13
CA PHE A 21 -6.44 -23.06 0.47
C PHE A 21 -7.75 -22.61 1.14
N VAL A 22 -8.91 -22.95 0.57
CA VAL A 22 -10.22 -22.56 1.14
C VAL A 22 -10.45 -23.18 2.54
N ARG A 23 -9.79 -24.30 2.84
CA ARG A 23 -9.84 -24.96 4.15
C ARG A 23 -8.87 -24.36 5.18
N GLU A 24 -7.99 -23.46 4.76
CA GLU A 24 -7.08 -22.72 5.64
C GLU A 24 -7.64 -21.32 5.90
N PRO A 25 -8.47 -21.09 6.93
CA PRO A 25 -9.16 -19.82 7.18
C PRO A 25 -8.17 -18.68 7.42
N GLU A 26 -7.00 -18.98 7.97
CA GLU A 26 -5.92 -18.01 8.15
C GLU A 26 -5.40 -17.49 6.81
N ALA A 27 -5.17 -18.37 5.84
CA ALA A 27 -4.71 -17.98 4.51
C ALA A 27 -5.77 -17.16 3.78
N VAL A 28 -7.05 -17.57 3.86
CA VAL A 28 -8.18 -16.80 3.29
C VAL A 28 -8.28 -15.41 3.93
N PHE A 29 -8.12 -15.32 5.25
CA PHE A 29 -8.13 -14.03 5.95
C PHE A 29 -7.02 -13.10 5.42
N TRP A 30 -5.78 -13.55 5.42
CA TRP A 30 -4.65 -12.70 5.03
C TRP A 30 -4.65 -12.31 3.54
N VAL A 31 -5.14 -13.19 2.66
CA VAL A 31 -5.15 -12.93 1.21
C VAL A 31 -6.33 -12.08 0.76
N PHE A 32 -7.52 -12.27 1.35
CA PHE A 32 -8.74 -11.60 0.89
C PHE A 32 -9.30 -10.60 1.90
N VAL A 33 -9.47 -11.01 3.16
CA VAL A 33 -10.15 -10.18 4.15
C VAL A 33 -9.27 -9.02 4.60
N PHE A 34 -8.00 -9.27 4.89
CA PHE A 34 -7.06 -8.26 5.37
C PHE A 34 -6.87 -7.10 4.38
N PRO A 35 -6.57 -7.29 3.09
CA PRO A 35 -6.46 -6.18 2.14
C PRO A 35 -7.75 -5.37 1.99
N ILE A 36 -8.91 -6.03 2.03
CA ILE A 36 -10.21 -5.37 2.00
C ILE A 36 -10.42 -4.52 3.26
N LEU A 37 -10.16 -5.08 4.45
CA LEU A 37 -10.23 -4.34 5.71
C LEU A 37 -9.28 -3.14 5.74
N MET A 38 -8.04 -3.32 5.27
CA MET A 38 -7.07 -2.23 5.18
C MET A 38 -7.53 -1.15 4.19
N THR A 39 -8.08 -1.55 3.05
CA THR A 39 -8.65 -0.60 2.08
C THR A 39 -9.81 0.18 2.70
N CYS A 40 -10.70 -0.49 3.45
CA CYS A 40 -11.79 0.17 4.15
C CYS A 40 -11.28 1.09 5.26
N ALA A 41 -10.42 0.60 6.14
CA ALA A 41 -9.93 1.35 7.28
C ALA A 41 -9.15 2.60 6.84
N LEU A 42 -8.17 2.44 5.96
CA LEU A 42 -7.35 3.55 5.49
C LEU A 42 -8.10 4.42 4.48
N GLY A 43 -8.91 3.82 3.61
CA GLY A 43 -9.74 4.57 2.66
C GLY A 43 -10.77 5.48 3.35
N LEU A 44 -11.32 5.05 4.49
CA LEU A 44 -12.21 5.88 5.30
C LEU A 44 -11.43 6.88 6.16
N ALA A 45 -10.31 6.47 6.76
CA ALA A 45 -9.48 7.34 7.59
C ALA A 45 -8.92 8.53 6.80
N PHE A 46 -8.48 8.27 5.56
CA PHE A 46 -7.91 9.28 4.66
C PHE A 46 -8.90 9.72 3.57
N ARG A 47 -10.18 9.49 3.77
CA ARG A 47 -11.20 10.09 2.90
C ARG A 47 -11.05 11.59 2.96
N SER A 48 -10.89 12.23 1.79
CA SER A 48 -10.81 13.70 1.68
C SER A 48 -12.02 14.33 2.36
N ARG A 49 -11.82 14.76 3.59
CA ARG A 49 -12.70 15.74 4.23
C ARG A 49 -12.18 17.08 3.76
N SER A 50 -13.07 18.05 3.58
CA SER A 50 -12.71 19.46 3.58
C SER A 50 -11.67 19.63 4.69
N GLU A 51 -10.56 20.34 4.41
CA GLU A 51 -9.51 20.56 5.41
C GLU A 51 -10.19 20.90 6.75
N PRO A 52 -9.92 20.16 7.84
CA PRO A 52 -10.54 20.47 9.11
C PRO A 52 -10.15 21.90 9.46
N PRO A 53 -11.08 22.70 9.98
CA PRO A 53 -10.78 24.08 10.35
C PRO A 53 -9.55 24.12 11.27
N ALA A 54 -8.67 25.09 11.03
CA ALA A 54 -7.49 25.25 11.87
C ALA A 54 -7.90 25.55 13.31
N VAL A 55 -7.58 24.64 14.24
CA VAL A 55 -7.93 24.80 15.67
C VAL A 55 -6.91 25.73 16.33
N ILE A 56 -7.35 26.89 16.78
CA ILE A 56 -6.49 27.89 17.39
C ILE A 56 -6.87 28.18 18.83
N GLY A 57 -5.86 28.43 19.66
CA GLY A 57 -6.02 28.87 21.03
C GLY A 57 -5.90 30.39 21.16
N ILE A 58 -6.84 31.04 21.85
CA ILE A 58 -6.78 32.46 22.16
C ILE A 58 -6.98 32.65 23.66
N ALA A 59 -6.24 33.62 24.26
CA ALA A 59 -6.44 33.98 25.64
C ALA A 59 -7.83 34.59 25.86
N SER A 60 -8.53 34.17 26.89
CA SER A 60 -9.80 34.76 27.32
C SER A 60 -9.59 36.21 27.74
N GLY A 61 -10.44 37.15 27.27
CA GLY A 61 -10.43 38.56 27.58
C GLY A 61 -10.88 39.40 26.38
N ALA A 62 -11.18 40.68 26.59
CA ALA A 62 -11.77 41.58 25.59
C ALA A 62 -10.99 41.62 24.25
N ALA A 63 -9.66 41.70 24.31
CA ALA A 63 -8.81 41.72 23.11
C ALA A 63 -8.83 40.33 22.38
N GLY A 64 -8.84 39.22 23.13
CA GLY A 64 -8.96 37.90 22.57
C GLY A 64 -10.32 37.65 21.92
N ASP A 65 -11.38 38.13 22.53
CA ASP A 65 -12.75 38.00 22.03
C ASP A 65 -12.93 38.78 20.71
N ALA A 66 -12.32 39.95 20.57
CA ALA A 66 -12.34 40.71 19.32
C ALA A 66 -11.65 39.95 18.16
N ILE A 67 -10.47 39.37 18.43
CA ILE A 67 -9.76 38.56 17.46
C ILE A 67 -10.56 37.29 17.12
N ALA A 68 -11.12 36.60 18.13
CA ALA A 68 -11.95 35.43 17.94
C ALA A 68 -13.18 35.72 17.08
N ALA A 69 -13.88 36.82 17.31
CA ALA A 69 -15.01 37.26 16.51
C ALA A 69 -14.63 37.55 15.05
N THR A 70 -13.45 38.12 14.82
CA THR A 70 -12.92 38.37 13.48
C THR A 70 -12.62 37.08 12.75
N LEU A 71 -11.95 36.12 13.40
CA LEU A 71 -11.59 34.84 12.80
C LEU A 71 -12.81 33.93 12.57
N ALA A 72 -13.82 34.00 13.42
CA ALA A 72 -15.06 33.26 13.21
C ALA A 72 -15.81 33.65 11.92
N LYS A 73 -15.64 34.91 11.48
CA LYS A 73 -16.24 35.43 10.25
C LYS A 73 -15.49 34.99 8.96
N SER A 74 -14.20 34.66 9.08
CA SER A 74 -13.37 34.36 7.92
C SER A 74 -13.58 32.92 7.37
N GLY A 75 -14.20 32.03 8.15
CA GLY A 75 -14.30 30.60 7.82
C GLY A 75 -12.96 29.84 7.95
N GLY A 76 -13.01 28.54 8.02
CA GLY A 76 -11.79 27.69 8.05
C GLY A 76 -10.97 27.72 9.35
N VAL A 77 -11.44 28.40 10.41
CA VAL A 77 -10.76 28.48 11.70
C VAL A 77 -11.74 28.17 12.83
N ASP A 78 -11.36 27.23 13.71
CA ASP A 78 -12.06 26.92 14.95
C ASP A 78 -11.32 27.54 16.14
N VAL A 79 -12.00 28.40 16.90
CA VAL A 79 -11.37 29.18 17.97
C VAL A 79 -11.74 28.61 19.33
N LYS A 80 -10.73 28.10 20.04
CA LYS A 80 -10.86 27.66 21.44
C LYS A 80 -10.29 28.72 22.39
N ARG A 81 -11.05 29.02 23.45
CA ARG A 81 -10.63 29.97 24.49
C ARG A 81 -9.98 29.24 25.65
N PHE A 82 -8.87 29.76 26.12
CA PHE A 82 -8.12 29.21 27.25
C PHE A 82 -7.77 30.34 28.24
N ALA A 83 -7.57 29.97 29.49
CA ALA A 83 -6.92 30.85 30.44
C ALA A 83 -5.45 31.09 29.96
N PRO A 84 -4.87 32.30 30.16
CA PRO A 84 -3.53 32.60 29.69
C PRO A 84 -2.45 31.57 30.12
N ALA A 85 -2.59 31.03 31.33
CA ALA A 85 -1.67 30.00 31.87
C ALA A 85 -1.76 28.63 31.19
N ASP A 86 -2.85 28.33 30.49
CA ASP A 86 -3.11 27.01 29.90
C ASP A 86 -2.77 26.96 28.38
N LEU A 87 -2.53 28.08 27.77
CA LEU A 87 -2.27 28.19 26.32
C LEU A 87 -1.06 27.36 25.86
N ASP A 88 0.07 27.46 26.57
CA ASP A 88 1.27 26.71 26.22
C ASP A 88 1.09 25.21 26.45
N ARG A 89 0.30 24.82 27.46
CA ARG A 89 -0.06 23.44 27.71
C ARG A 89 -0.97 22.86 26.61
N ALA A 90 -1.94 23.64 26.14
CA ALA A 90 -2.82 23.26 25.03
C ALA A 90 -2.03 23.07 23.72
N LEU A 91 -1.06 23.94 23.46
CA LEU A 91 -0.17 23.78 22.30
C LEU A 91 0.73 22.54 22.41
N ALA A 92 1.30 22.30 23.60
CA ALA A 92 2.14 21.13 23.84
C ALA A 92 1.37 19.80 23.68
N ARG A 93 0.10 19.75 24.12
CA ARG A 93 -0.78 18.57 23.98
C ARG A 93 -1.38 18.41 22.59
N SER A 94 -1.14 19.35 21.68
CA SER A 94 -1.76 19.36 20.33
C SER A 94 -3.28 19.58 20.36
N ASP A 95 -3.83 20.12 21.45
CA ASP A 95 -5.25 20.49 21.54
C ASP A 95 -5.57 21.67 20.61
N VAL A 96 -4.54 22.47 20.29
CA VAL A 96 -4.56 23.58 19.32
C VAL A 96 -3.30 23.54 18.46
N GLN A 97 -3.41 24.01 17.22
CA GLN A 97 -2.32 24.04 16.23
C GLN A 97 -1.52 25.34 16.30
N LEU A 98 -2.15 26.41 16.79
CA LEU A 98 -1.61 27.74 16.89
C LEU A 98 -2.20 28.45 18.11
N VAL A 99 -1.37 29.22 18.81
CA VAL A 99 -1.84 30.15 19.85
C VAL A 99 -1.64 31.58 19.32
N VAL A 100 -2.71 32.36 19.39
CA VAL A 100 -2.71 33.82 19.09
C VAL A 100 -2.73 34.61 20.37
N VAL A 101 -1.65 35.34 20.64
CA VAL A 101 -1.56 36.23 21.79
C VAL A 101 -1.94 37.64 21.34
N PRO A 102 -3.01 38.22 21.91
CA PRO A 102 -3.43 39.58 21.60
C PRO A 102 -2.46 40.59 22.22
N SER A 103 -1.42 40.93 21.48
CA SER A 103 -0.39 41.90 21.82
C SER A 103 -0.21 42.88 20.66
N SER A 104 0.52 43.94 20.86
CA SER A 104 0.89 44.89 19.79
C SER A 104 2.41 44.87 19.64
N PRO A 105 2.95 44.22 18.58
CA PRO A 105 2.25 43.49 17.51
C PRO A 105 1.67 42.13 17.97
N ILE A 106 0.67 41.62 17.23
CA ILE A 106 0.10 40.27 17.48
C ILE A 106 1.20 39.20 17.44
N THR A 107 1.23 38.34 18.45
CA THR A 107 2.24 37.29 18.56
C THR A 107 1.63 35.93 18.30
N TYR A 108 2.26 35.15 17.40
CA TYR A 108 1.89 33.77 17.07
C TYR A 108 2.85 32.80 17.75
N ARG A 109 2.32 31.87 18.56
CA ARG A 109 3.08 30.77 19.15
C ARG A 109 2.66 29.49 18.48
N PHE A 110 3.59 28.78 17.87
CA PHE A 110 3.34 27.56 17.13
C PHE A 110 4.63 26.71 17.06
N ASP A 111 4.45 25.41 16.82
CA ASP A 111 5.57 24.51 16.59
C ASP A 111 5.98 24.55 15.10
N PRO A 112 7.16 25.07 14.75
CA PRO A 112 7.60 25.13 13.35
C PRO A 112 7.90 23.77 12.73
N ALA A 113 8.08 22.71 13.53
CA ALA A 113 8.29 21.35 13.01
C ALA A 113 7.00 20.73 12.46
N ARG A 114 5.83 21.21 12.92
CA ARG A 114 4.52 20.69 12.49
C ARG A 114 3.98 21.44 11.28
N ALA A 115 3.68 20.70 10.21
CA ALA A 115 3.12 21.28 8.99
C ALA A 115 1.76 21.95 9.23
N GLU A 116 0.90 21.35 10.04
CA GLU A 116 -0.41 21.87 10.42
C GLU A 116 -0.33 23.20 11.16
N SER A 117 0.64 23.35 12.07
CA SER A 117 0.86 24.59 12.80
C SER A 117 1.34 25.73 11.88
N ARG A 118 2.19 25.41 10.91
CA ARG A 118 2.63 26.39 9.89
C ARG A 118 1.48 26.84 8.99
N LEU A 119 0.61 25.89 8.59
CA LEU A 119 -0.57 26.19 7.79
C LEU A 119 -1.57 27.03 8.60
N ALA A 120 -1.88 26.65 9.84
CA ALA A 120 -2.76 27.41 10.73
C ALA A 120 -2.27 28.87 10.89
N ARG A 121 -0.95 29.07 11.08
CA ARG A 121 -0.38 30.42 11.15
C ARG A 121 -0.62 31.23 9.88
N ARG A 122 -0.46 30.64 8.69
CA ARG A 122 -0.70 31.30 7.41
C ARG A 122 -2.15 31.71 7.25
N VAL A 123 -3.07 30.75 7.49
CA VAL A 123 -4.52 30.98 7.39
C VAL A 123 -4.98 32.07 8.35
N VAL A 124 -4.57 31.99 9.61
CA VAL A 124 -4.94 33.02 10.63
C VAL A 124 -4.36 34.39 10.32
N ASN A 125 -3.08 34.44 9.91
CA ASN A 125 -2.46 35.73 9.54
C ASN A 125 -3.16 36.35 8.32
N ASP A 126 -3.50 35.54 7.31
CA ASP A 126 -4.21 36.02 6.12
C ASP A 126 -5.60 36.57 6.50
N ALA A 127 -6.35 35.85 7.31
CA ALA A 127 -7.66 36.27 7.80
C ALA A 127 -7.61 37.59 8.58
N LEU A 128 -6.64 37.72 9.49
CA LEU A 128 -6.49 38.92 10.29
C LEU A 128 -6.03 40.13 9.44
N GLN A 129 -5.12 39.92 8.48
CA GLN A 129 -4.65 40.99 7.58
C GLN A 129 -5.78 41.47 6.67
N ARG A 130 -6.60 40.58 6.12
CA ARG A 130 -7.79 40.92 5.33
C ARG A 130 -8.81 41.69 6.15
N ALA A 131 -9.06 41.26 7.38
CA ALA A 131 -9.92 41.97 8.31
C ALA A 131 -9.37 43.35 8.69
N GLY A 132 -8.05 43.54 8.69
CA GLY A 132 -7.35 44.79 8.87
C GLY A 132 -7.34 45.70 7.63
N GLY A 133 -8.01 45.32 6.54
CA GLY A 133 -8.11 46.12 5.32
C GLY A 133 -7.06 45.82 4.25
N ARG A 134 -6.29 44.73 4.35
CA ARG A 134 -5.38 44.31 3.27
C ARG A 134 -6.19 43.99 2.02
N VAL A 135 -5.89 44.66 0.93
CA VAL A 135 -6.40 44.39 -0.41
C VAL A 135 -5.29 43.63 -1.17
N ASP A 136 -5.64 42.46 -1.74
CA ASP A 136 -4.68 41.73 -2.53
C ASP A 136 -4.50 42.38 -3.91
N PRO A 137 -3.27 42.77 -4.30
CA PRO A 137 -3.01 43.56 -5.53
C PRO A 137 -3.22 42.73 -6.80
N VAL A 138 -3.26 41.39 -6.68
CA VAL A 138 -3.46 40.48 -7.78
C VAL A 138 -4.82 39.77 -7.61
N ALA A 139 -5.69 39.91 -8.60
CA ALA A 139 -6.95 39.15 -8.65
C ALA A 139 -6.63 37.72 -8.97
N ALA A 140 -6.92 36.82 -8.03
CA ALA A 140 -6.79 35.36 -8.22
C ALA A 140 -8.18 34.70 -8.25
N ARG A 141 -8.33 33.70 -9.09
CA ARG A 141 -9.52 32.84 -9.16
C ARG A 141 -9.08 31.41 -8.90
N ASP A 142 -9.68 30.79 -7.93
CA ASP A 142 -9.46 29.37 -7.66
C ASP A 142 -10.32 28.52 -8.62
N GLU A 143 -9.68 27.61 -9.32
CA GLU A 143 -10.34 26.60 -10.16
C GLU A 143 -9.95 25.22 -9.62
N PRO A 144 -10.76 24.65 -8.73
CA PRO A 144 -10.47 23.33 -8.18
C PRO A 144 -10.60 22.27 -9.26
N VAL A 145 -9.51 21.57 -9.51
CA VAL A 145 -9.46 20.45 -10.46
C VAL A 145 -9.47 19.14 -9.68
N GLU A 146 -10.54 18.38 -9.82
CA GLU A 146 -10.58 17.01 -9.30
C GLU A 146 -9.76 16.09 -10.20
N VAL A 147 -8.55 15.77 -9.80
CA VAL A 147 -7.72 14.80 -10.51
C VAL A 147 -8.16 13.39 -10.11
N VAL A 148 -8.75 12.66 -11.05
CA VAL A 148 -9.15 11.26 -10.84
C VAL A 148 -7.89 10.42 -10.54
N GLY A 149 -7.87 9.71 -9.42
CA GLY A 149 -6.71 8.94 -8.97
C GLY A 149 -5.84 9.67 -7.91
N SER A 150 -6.22 10.90 -7.51
CA SER A 150 -5.48 11.66 -6.50
C SER A 150 -5.85 11.31 -5.06
N ARG A 151 -6.95 10.59 -4.84
CA ARG A 151 -7.37 10.20 -3.49
C ARG A 151 -6.39 9.17 -2.90
N TYR A 152 -6.20 9.22 -1.59
CA TYR A 152 -5.33 8.26 -0.91
C TYR A 152 -5.70 6.80 -1.20
N VAL A 153 -7.01 6.49 -1.28
CA VAL A 153 -7.49 5.14 -1.61
C VAL A 153 -7.07 4.69 -3.01
N ASP A 154 -7.03 5.61 -3.98
CA ASP A 154 -6.61 5.31 -5.34
C ASP A 154 -5.11 4.95 -5.37
N TRP A 155 -4.30 5.62 -4.56
CA TRP A 155 -2.89 5.29 -4.36
C TRP A 155 -2.69 3.98 -3.60
N LEU A 156 -3.49 3.74 -2.56
CA LEU A 156 -3.37 2.61 -1.64
C LEU A 156 -3.67 1.27 -2.31
N VAL A 157 -4.74 1.20 -3.12
CA VAL A 157 -5.22 -0.07 -3.70
C VAL A 157 -4.18 -0.77 -4.56
N PRO A 158 -3.50 -0.12 -5.54
CA PRO A 158 -2.41 -0.75 -6.27
C PRO A 158 -1.25 -1.19 -5.36
N GLY A 159 -0.94 -0.42 -4.32
CA GLY A 159 0.09 -0.77 -3.33
C GLY A 159 -0.26 -2.03 -2.52
N LEU A 160 -1.51 -2.13 -2.04
CA LEU A 160 -2.00 -3.33 -1.35
C LEU A 160 -2.06 -4.53 -2.29
N LEU A 161 -2.41 -4.33 -3.55
CA LEU A 161 -2.41 -5.39 -4.55
C LEU A 161 -0.99 -5.94 -4.77
N GLY A 162 0.00 -5.06 -4.94
CA GLY A 162 1.40 -5.46 -5.07
C GLY A 162 1.93 -6.16 -3.82
N MET A 163 1.60 -5.65 -2.64
CA MET A 163 1.94 -6.28 -1.35
C MET A 163 1.32 -7.68 -1.24
N ASN A 164 0.07 -7.86 -1.67
CA ASN A 164 -0.61 -9.13 -1.63
C ASN A 164 0.03 -10.13 -2.61
N ILE A 165 0.31 -9.72 -3.85
CA ILE A 165 1.01 -10.53 -4.86
C ILE A 165 2.39 -10.97 -4.36
N MET A 166 3.15 -10.06 -3.73
CA MET A 166 4.42 -10.38 -3.10
C MET A 166 4.25 -11.41 -2.00
N SER A 167 3.36 -11.16 -1.05
CA SER A 167 3.13 -12.03 0.11
C SER A 167 2.75 -13.43 -0.32
N THR A 168 1.74 -13.55 -1.18
CA THR A 168 1.27 -14.84 -1.68
C THR A 168 2.28 -15.53 -2.59
N GLY A 169 3.11 -14.77 -3.34
CA GLY A 169 4.23 -15.31 -4.12
C GLY A 169 5.32 -15.91 -3.24
N LEU A 170 5.75 -15.18 -2.22
CA LEU A 170 6.79 -15.58 -1.29
C LEU A 170 6.33 -16.73 -0.37
N TRP A 171 5.23 -16.54 0.36
CA TRP A 171 4.71 -17.53 1.30
C TRP A 171 4.14 -18.75 0.60
N GLY A 172 3.35 -18.56 -0.47
CA GLY A 172 2.71 -19.66 -1.18
C GLY A 172 3.73 -20.67 -1.74
N ILE A 173 4.82 -20.22 -2.31
CA ILE A 173 5.88 -21.08 -2.85
C ILE A 173 6.89 -21.45 -1.76
N GLY A 174 7.39 -20.48 -1.02
CA GLY A 174 8.41 -20.70 0.00
C GLY A 174 7.97 -21.67 1.08
N PHE A 175 6.81 -21.44 1.66
CA PHE A 175 6.26 -22.29 2.71
C PHE A 175 5.86 -23.68 2.21
N SER A 176 5.21 -23.77 1.04
CA SER A 176 4.78 -25.04 0.47
C SER A 176 5.95 -25.97 0.17
N VAL A 177 7.06 -25.45 -0.35
CA VAL A 177 8.26 -26.24 -0.64
C VAL A 177 8.90 -26.78 0.64
N VAL A 178 9.03 -25.95 1.68
CA VAL A 178 9.63 -26.40 2.95
C VAL A 178 8.71 -27.39 3.66
N THR A 179 7.40 -27.15 3.68
CA THR A 179 6.41 -28.08 4.25
C THR A 179 6.42 -29.43 3.51
N ALA A 180 6.47 -29.42 2.17
CA ALA A 180 6.59 -30.66 1.39
C ALA A 180 7.89 -31.43 1.70
N ARG A 181 8.99 -30.70 1.98
CA ARG A 181 10.27 -31.31 2.38
C ARG A 181 10.19 -31.89 3.79
N THR A 182 9.71 -31.16 4.78
CA THR A 182 9.63 -31.62 6.19
C THR A 182 8.67 -32.79 6.36
N ARG A 183 7.55 -32.79 5.64
CA ARG A 183 6.57 -33.91 5.62
C ARG A 183 6.99 -35.08 4.74
N LYS A 184 8.21 -35.06 4.17
CA LYS A 184 8.73 -36.10 3.26
C LYS A 184 7.85 -36.38 2.04
N LEU A 185 6.97 -35.42 1.67
CA LEU A 185 6.07 -35.57 0.52
C LEU A 185 6.85 -35.67 -0.79
N LEU A 186 7.96 -34.96 -0.92
CA LEU A 186 8.83 -35.03 -2.10
C LEU A 186 9.37 -36.45 -2.34
N LYS A 187 9.70 -37.23 -1.28
CA LYS A 187 10.15 -38.59 -1.40
C LYS A 187 9.04 -39.52 -1.88
N ARG A 188 7.80 -39.32 -1.39
CA ARG A 188 6.61 -40.09 -1.83
C ARG A 188 6.25 -39.77 -3.28
N LEU A 189 6.39 -38.51 -3.70
CA LEU A 189 6.14 -38.10 -5.08
C LEU A 189 7.13 -38.73 -6.07
N VAL A 190 8.41 -38.82 -5.69
CA VAL A 190 9.44 -39.47 -6.51
C VAL A 190 9.16 -41.00 -6.66
N ALA A 191 8.54 -41.59 -5.66
CA ALA A 191 8.14 -43.03 -5.67
C ALA A 191 6.81 -43.27 -6.41
N SER A 192 6.07 -42.22 -6.79
CA SER A 192 4.81 -42.35 -7.54
C SER A 192 5.07 -42.30 -9.06
N PRO A 193 4.16 -42.89 -9.91
CA PRO A 193 4.29 -42.83 -11.36
C PRO A 193 4.05 -41.41 -11.95
N MET A 194 3.80 -40.39 -11.11
CA MET A 194 3.52 -39.03 -11.52
C MET A 194 4.78 -38.37 -12.05
N ARG A 195 4.66 -37.64 -13.16
CA ARG A 195 5.77 -36.86 -13.73
C ARG A 195 6.02 -35.65 -12.89
N LYS A 196 7.29 -35.36 -12.53
CA LYS A 196 7.70 -34.19 -11.74
C LYS A 196 7.18 -32.87 -12.35
N ARG A 197 7.10 -32.79 -13.68
CA ARG A 197 6.54 -31.64 -14.40
C ARG A 197 5.06 -31.40 -14.10
N ASP A 198 4.25 -32.45 -13.96
CA ASP A 198 2.82 -32.33 -13.72
C ASP A 198 2.54 -31.78 -12.31
N TYR A 199 3.37 -32.14 -11.34
CA TYR A 199 3.35 -31.54 -10.01
C TYR A 199 3.69 -30.05 -10.01
N LEU A 200 4.77 -29.67 -10.71
CA LEU A 200 5.19 -28.26 -10.79
C LEU A 200 4.17 -27.41 -11.57
N LEU A 201 3.66 -27.94 -12.67
CA LEU A 201 2.61 -27.27 -13.46
C LEU A 201 1.31 -27.13 -12.66
N GLY A 202 0.92 -28.14 -11.88
CA GLY A 202 -0.24 -28.06 -10.98
C GLY A 202 -0.10 -26.94 -9.94
N HIS A 203 1.10 -26.76 -9.38
CA HIS A 203 1.40 -25.64 -8.50
C HIS A 203 1.30 -24.29 -9.21
N LEU A 204 1.89 -24.18 -10.39
CA LEU A 204 1.87 -22.96 -11.19
C LEU A 204 0.44 -22.58 -11.59
N PHE A 205 -0.34 -23.52 -12.13
CA PHE A 205 -1.74 -23.27 -12.52
C PHE A 205 -2.61 -22.95 -11.31
N GLY A 206 -2.45 -23.65 -10.19
CA GLY A 206 -3.13 -23.30 -8.94
C GLY A 206 -2.83 -21.87 -8.53
N ARG A 207 -1.56 -21.45 -8.59
CA ARG A 207 -1.15 -20.09 -8.28
C ARG A 207 -1.74 -19.05 -9.22
N LEU A 208 -1.79 -19.35 -10.53
CA LEU A 208 -2.40 -18.44 -11.51
C LEU A 208 -3.91 -18.24 -11.27
N VAL A 209 -4.62 -19.31 -10.95
CA VAL A 209 -6.05 -19.22 -10.62
C VAL A 209 -6.26 -18.35 -9.37
N PHE A 210 -5.46 -18.56 -8.32
CA PHE A 210 -5.51 -17.71 -7.12
C PHE A 210 -5.19 -16.26 -7.43
N LEU A 211 -4.16 -16.01 -8.23
CA LEU A 211 -3.80 -14.64 -8.62
C LEU A 211 -4.98 -13.92 -9.30
N VAL A 212 -5.69 -14.60 -10.21
CA VAL A 212 -6.87 -14.02 -10.87
C VAL A 212 -7.98 -13.71 -9.88
N ILE A 213 -8.26 -14.62 -8.94
CA ILE A 213 -9.30 -14.43 -7.92
C ILE A 213 -8.90 -13.29 -6.97
N GLU A 214 -7.66 -13.25 -6.52
CA GLU A 214 -7.08 -12.25 -5.63
C GLU A 214 -7.16 -10.84 -6.23
N VAL A 215 -6.65 -10.69 -7.46
CA VAL A 215 -6.70 -9.43 -8.22
C VAL A 215 -8.15 -9.02 -8.47
N GLY A 216 -8.98 -9.94 -8.93
CA GLY A 216 -10.40 -9.70 -9.21
C GLY A 216 -11.17 -9.27 -7.97
N ALA A 217 -10.94 -9.91 -6.83
CA ALA A 217 -11.60 -9.57 -5.57
C ALA A 217 -11.21 -8.18 -5.09
N LEU A 218 -9.91 -7.87 -5.02
CA LEU A 218 -9.45 -6.58 -4.49
C LEU A 218 -9.79 -5.42 -5.44
N VAL A 219 -9.53 -5.56 -6.73
CA VAL A 219 -9.80 -4.52 -7.73
C VAL A 219 -11.31 -4.35 -7.90
N GLY A 220 -12.07 -5.46 -7.98
CA GLY A 220 -13.52 -5.42 -8.07
C GLY A 220 -14.16 -4.74 -6.86
N PHE A 221 -13.77 -5.12 -5.65
CA PHE A 221 -14.23 -4.49 -4.42
C PHE A 221 -13.90 -2.99 -4.39
N SER A 222 -12.66 -2.63 -4.66
CA SER A 222 -12.21 -1.23 -4.62
C SER A 222 -12.93 -0.37 -5.66
N ARG A 223 -13.23 -0.91 -6.83
CA ARG A 223 -13.99 -0.22 -7.87
C ARG A 223 -15.45 -0.05 -7.48
N LEU A 224 -16.08 -1.07 -6.90
CA LEU A 224 -17.51 -1.03 -6.54
C LEU A 224 -17.77 -0.15 -5.31
N VAL A 225 -16.90 -0.21 -4.30
CA VAL A 225 -17.12 0.49 -3.02
C VAL A 225 -16.54 1.90 -3.01
N PHE A 226 -15.33 2.06 -3.57
CA PHE A 226 -14.61 3.33 -3.53
C PHE A 226 -14.54 4.04 -4.89
N GLY A 227 -15.00 3.40 -5.97
CA GLY A 227 -14.90 3.97 -7.31
C GLY A 227 -13.45 4.15 -7.78
N VAL A 228 -12.53 3.28 -7.36
CA VAL A 228 -11.13 3.37 -7.78
C VAL A 228 -11.04 3.21 -9.29
N PRO A 229 -10.38 4.13 -9.99
CA PRO A 229 -10.34 4.12 -11.45
C PRO A 229 -9.52 2.94 -11.98
N MET A 230 -9.92 2.44 -13.14
CA MET A 230 -9.15 1.52 -13.95
C MET A 230 -9.08 2.11 -15.36
N ARG A 231 -8.04 2.93 -15.60
CA ARG A 231 -7.87 3.65 -16.87
C ARG A 231 -7.19 2.81 -17.94
N GLY A 232 -6.30 1.91 -17.52
CA GLY A 232 -5.53 1.06 -18.43
C GLY A 232 -6.26 -0.22 -18.83
N SER A 233 -5.58 -1.00 -19.65
CA SER A 233 -6.09 -2.29 -20.13
C SER A 233 -6.01 -3.36 -19.05
N TRP A 234 -7.07 -4.16 -18.91
CA TRP A 234 -7.07 -5.36 -18.05
C TRP A 234 -5.97 -6.36 -18.42
N LEU A 235 -5.60 -6.40 -19.71
CA LEU A 235 -4.50 -7.24 -20.18
C LEU A 235 -3.16 -6.77 -19.61
N MET A 236 -2.92 -5.44 -19.57
CA MET A 236 -1.70 -4.86 -18.97
C MET A 236 -1.66 -5.11 -17.46
N LEU A 237 -2.79 -4.98 -16.79
CA LEU A 237 -2.92 -5.34 -15.37
C LEU A 237 -2.56 -6.81 -15.15
N ALA A 238 -3.16 -7.72 -15.91
CA ALA A 238 -2.92 -9.14 -15.81
C ALA A 238 -1.45 -9.49 -16.10
N ALA A 239 -0.84 -8.89 -17.12
CA ALA A 239 0.57 -9.07 -17.45
C ALA A 239 1.49 -8.59 -16.31
N THR A 240 1.23 -7.40 -15.76
CA THR A 240 2.01 -6.86 -14.63
C THR A 240 1.90 -7.73 -13.39
N CYS A 241 0.68 -8.18 -13.05
CA CYS A 241 0.45 -9.11 -11.95
C CYS A 241 1.16 -10.46 -12.16
N LEU A 242 1.13 -10.99 -13.39
CA LEU A 242 1.76 -12.26 -13.74
C LEU A 242 3.29 -12.17 -13.62
N ILE A 243 3.91 -11.14 -14.21
CA ILE A 243 5.35 -10.93 -14.15
C ILE A 243 5.79 -10.73 -12.70
N GLY A 244 5.05 -9.91 -11.92
CA GLY A 244 5.28 -9.73 -10.49
C GLY A 244 5.16 -11.02 -9.71
N GLY A 245 4.08 -11.79 -9.91
CA GLY A 245 3.85 -13.07 -9.25
C GLY A 245 4.94 -14.10 -9.54
N LEU A 246 5.44 -14.15 -10.78
CA LEU A 246 6.58 -14.98 -11.15
C LEU A 246 7.86 -14.52 -10.45
N SER A 247 8.17 -13.22 -10.47
CA SER A 247 9.35 -12.66 -9.82
C SER A 247 9.38 -13.01 -8.32
N PHE A 248 8.30 -12.76 -7.60
CA PHE A 248 8.20 -13.09 -6.17
C PHE A 248 8.17 -14.59 -5.90
N GLY A 249 7.61 -15.37 -6.82
CA GLY A 249 7.69 -16.83 -6.78
C GLY A 249 9.13 -17.34 -6.84
N GLY A 250 9.96 -16.73 -7.70
CA GLY A 250 11.39 -17.01 -7.79
C GLY A 250 12.14 -16.69 -6.50
N ILE A 251 11.87 -15.51 -5.90
CA ILE A 251 12.46 -15.11 -4.62
C ILE A 251 12.03 -16.08 -3.50
N GLY A 252 10.74 -16.43 -3.41
CA GLY A 252 10.23 -17.38 -2.44
C GLY A 252 10.89 -18.77 -2.57
N LEU A 253 11.06 -19.25 -3.80
CA LEU A 253 11.77 -20.51 -4.07
C LEU A 253 13.24 -20.44 -3.67
N LEU A 254 13.92 -19.31 -3.92
CA LEU A 254 15.30 -19.09 -3.54
C LEU A 254 15.47 -19.14 -2.01
N VAL A 255 14.61 -18.45 -1.26
CA VAL A 255 14.60 -18.48 0.21
C VAL A 255 14.35 -19.92 0.70
N ALA A 256 13.37 -20.63 0.13
CA ALA A 256 13.04 -22.01 0.50
C ALA A 256 14.13 -23.01 0.15
N SER A 257 15.01 -22.71 -0.81
CA SER A 257 16.05 -23.63 -1.27
C SER A 257 17.01 -24.01 -0.15
N ARG A 258 17.29 -23.11 0.79
CA ARG A 258 18.21 -23.28 1.92
C ARG A 258 17.54 -23.56 3.25
N ALA A 259 16.29 -23.16 3.44
CA ALA A 259 15.56 -23.34 4.68
C ALA A 259 15.28 -24.84 4.94
N ARG A 260 15.61 -25.30 6.16
CA ARG A 260 15.40 -26.71 6.58
C ARG A 260 14.15 -26.89 7.42
N THR A 261 13.68 -25.84 8.09
CA THR A 261 12.51 -25.87 8.98
C THR A 261 11.52 -24.78 8.56
N VAL A 262 10.29 -24.90 9.02
CA VAL A 262 9.22 -23.94 8.79
C VAL A 262 9.54 -22.61 9.46
N GLU A 263 10.11 -22.64 10.66
CA GLU A 263 10.51 -21.45 11.41
C GLU A 263 11.61 -20.67 10.69
N ALA A 264 12.60 -21.41 10.13
CA ALA A 264 13.68 -20.76 9.38
C ALA A 264 13.19 -20.08 8.10
N VAL A 265 12.30 -20.73 7.34
CA VAL A 265 11.73 -20.09 6.14
C VAL A 265 10.86 -18.89 6.50
N SER A 266 10.08 -18.98 7.58
CA SER A 266 9.24 -17.87 8.05
C SER A 266 10.08 -16.66 8.45
N GLY A 267 11.16 -16.86 9.20
CA GLY A 267 12.08 -15.80 9.57
C GLY A 267 12.75 -15.14 8.36
N LEU A 268 13.24 -15.95 7.40
CA LEU A 268 13.87 -15.43 6.18
C LEU A 268 12.89 -14.69 5.27
N LEU A 269 11.66 -15.20 5.13
CA LEU A 269 10.61 -14.51 4.35
C LEU A 269 10.28 -13.15 4.96
N ASN A 270 10.10 -13.08 6.28
CA ASN A 270 9.85 -11.81 6.96
C ASN A 270 11.03 -10.83 6.80
N LEU A 271 12.26 -11.32 6.90
CA LEU A 271 13.46 -10.50 6.69
C LEU A 271 13.50 -9.85 5.29
N VAL A 272 13.04 -10.56 4.26
CA VAL A 272 12.96 -10.06 2.89
C VAL A 272 11.76 -9.12 2.70
N MET A 273 10.61 -9.47 3.30
CA MET A 273 9.35 -8.73 3.11
C MET A 273 9.31 -7.39 3.84
N LEU A 274 9.80 -7.33 5.09
CA LEU A 274 9.69 -6.12 5.92
C LEU A 274 10.35 -4.87 5.29
N PRO A 275 11.59 -4.93 4.77
CA PRO A 275 12.17 -3.79 4.09
C PRO A 275 11.38 -3.37 2.84
N MET A 276 10.86 -4.34 2.08
CA MET A 276 10.05 -4.06 0.89
C MET A 276 8.73 -3.38 1.26
N TRP A 277 8.02 -3.83 2.30
CA TRP A 277 6.78 -3.17 2.75
C TRP A 277 7.01 -1.71 3.13
N LEU A 278 8.11 -1.46 3.81
CA LEU A 278 8.42 -0.13 4.32
C LEU A 278 8.84 0.82 3.19
N LEU A 279 9.71 0.37 2.29
CA LEU A 279 10.39 1.23 1.31
C LEU A 279 9.68 1.32 -0.04
N SER A 280 8.86 0.33 -0.41
CA SER A 280 8.32 0.21 -1.78
C SER A 280 7.02 0.98 -2.04
N GLY A 281 6.73 1.98 -1.23
CA GLY A 281 5.60 2.86 -1.54
C GLY A 281 4.22 2.21 -1.38
N VAL A 282 4.05 1.19 -0.53
CA VAL A 282 2.74 0.56 -0.30
C VAL A 282 1.79 1.54 0.39
N PHE A 283 2.22 2.09 1.52
CA PHE A 283 1.42 2.99 2.36
C PHE A 283 1.77 4.47 2.18
N PHE A 284 3.02 4.77 1.87
CA PHE A 284 3.54 6.12 1.69
C PHE A 284 4.34 6.19 0.41
N ALA A 285 4.36 7.35 -0.24
CA ALA A 285 5.16 7.54 -1.44
C ALA A 285 6.65 7.26 -1.18
N SER A 286 7.28 6.48 -2.04
CA SER A 286 8.71 6.18 -1.96
C SER A 286 9.58 7.45 -2.05
N SER A 287 9.08 8.50 -2.69
CA SER A 287 9.72 9.83 -2.76
C SER A 287 9.89 10.54 -1.42
N ASN A 288 9.22 10.08 -0.35
CA ASN A 288 9.39 10.63 0.99
C ASN A 288 10.72 10.22 1.66
N PHE A 289 11.40 9.22 1.10
CA PHE A 289 12.71 8.79 1.59
C PHE A 289 13.84 9.64 1.02
N PRO A 290 14.99 9.77 1.73
CA PRO A 290 16.13 10.54 1.29
C PRO A 290 16.60 10.17 -0.12
N GLU A 291 17.07 11.15 -0.89
CA GLU A 291 17.54 10.96 -2.27
C GLU A 291 18.61 9.88 -2.40
N ALA A 292 19.49 9.75 -1.43
CA ALA A 292 20.53 8.72 -1.40
C ALA A 292 19.96 7.28 -1.40
N MET A 293 18.72 7.07 -0.94
CA MET A 293 18.07 5.75 -0.91
C MET A 293 17.27 5.45 -2.18
N GLN A 294 16.93 6.46 -2.97
CA GLN A 294 16.06 6.31 -4.15
C GLN A 294 16.56 5.27 -5.16
N PRO A 295 17.85 5.22 -5.53
CA PRO A 295 18.33 4.23 -6.48
C PRO A 295 18.11 2.79 -5.99
N ALA A 296 18.33 2.53 -4.70
CA ALA A 296 18.10 1.22 -4.10
C ALA A 296 16.61 0.87 -4.03
N ILE A 297 15.75 1.84 -3.70
CA ILE A 297 14.30 1.67 -3.64
C ILE A 297 13.73 1.32 -5.00
N HIS A 298 14.15 1.98 -6.08
CA HIS A 298 13.68 1.71 -7.44
C HIS A 298 14.11 0.34 -7.98
N LEU A 299 15.17 -0.27 -7.43
CA LEU A 299 15.59 -1.62 -7.77
C LEU A 299 14.80 -2.70 -7.01
N LEU A 300 14.03 -2.36 -6.00
CA LEU A 300 13.21 -3.32 -5.27
C LEU A 300 12.08 -3.84 -6.16
N PRO A 301 11.86 -5.17 -6.20
CA PRO A 301 10.83 -5.75 -7.05
C PRO A 301 9.41 -5.31 -6.65
N LEU A 302 9.16 -5.03 -5.37
CA LEU A 302 7.86 -4.53 -4.94
C LEU A 302 7.63 -3.08 -5.36
N THR A 303 8.66 -2.23 -5.39
CA THR A 303 8.56 -0.87 -5.93
C THR A 303 8.18 -0.92 -7.41
N ALA A 304 8.91 -1.70 -8.19
CA ALA A 304 8.64 -1.86 -9.62
C ALA A 304 7.22 -2.40 -9.88
N LEU A 305 6.76 -3.37 -9.07
CA LEU A 305 5.40 -3.88 -9.18
C LEU A 305 4.36 -2.79 -8.86
N ASN A 306 4.52 -2.08 -7.75
CA ASN A 306 3.58 -1.04 -7.33
C ASN A 306 3.50 0.11 -8.33
N ASP A 307 4.64 0.56 -8.85
CA ASP A 307 4.71 1.61 -9.87
C ASP A 307 4.05 1.15 -11.17
N GLY A 308 4.31 -0.08 -11.60
CA GLY A 308 3.65 -0.67 -12.76
C GLY A 308 2.13 -0.79 -12.59
N LEU A 309 1.66 -1.22 -11.43
CA LEU A 309 0.23 -1.31 -11.13
C LEU A 309 -0.44 0.07 -11.11
N ARG A 310 0.21 1.10 -10.53
CA ARG A 310 -0.27 2.48 -10.55
C ARG A 310 -0.31 3.05 -11.95
N ALA A 311 0.76 2.87 -12.71
CA ALA A 311 0.82 3.32 -14.11
C ALA A 311 -0.32 2.72 -14.95
N VAL A 312 -0.64 1.43 -14.76
CA VAL A 312 -1.78 0.80 -15.43
C VAL A 312 -3.10 1.33 -14.91
N MET A 313 -3.32 1.27 -13.59
CA MET A 313 -4.65 1.52 -13.02
C MET A 313 -5.03 2.99 -13.03
N LEU A 314 -4.10 3.89 -12.69
CA LEU A 314 -4.38 5.31 -12.49
C LEU A 314 -4.05 6.17 -13.72
N GLU A 315 -2.96 5.85 -14.41
CA GLU A 315 -2.47 6.64 -15.54
C GLU A 315 -2.90 6.10 -16.89
N GLY A 316 -3.28 4.81 -16.97
CA GLY A 316 -3.66 4.16 -18.22
C GLY A 316 -2.47 3.89 -19.15
N THR A 317 -1.28 3.76 -18.58
CA THR A 317 -0.02 3.63 -19.31
C THR A 317 0.02 2.35 -20.15
N GLY A 318 0.52 2.47 -21.39
CA GLY A 318 0.71 1.37 -22.31
C GLY A 318 2.01 0.59 -22.09
N PRO A 319 2.30 -0.44 -22.91
CA PRO A 319 3.44 -1.33 -22.72
C PRO A 319 4.80 -0.63 -22.66
N SER A 320 4.99 0.44 -23.45
CA SER A 320 6.25 1.20 -23.48
C SER A 320 6.57 1.87 -22.16
N GLY A 321 5.56 2.43 -21.47
CA GLY A 321 5.76 3.05 -20.16
C GLY A 321 5.93 2.04 -19.03
N LEU A 322 5.53 0.78 -19.23
CA LEU A 322 5.68 -0.31 -18.26
C LEU A 322 7.01 -1.05 -18.40
N ALA A 323 7.76 -0.81 -19.48
CA ALA A 323 8.97 -1.56 -19.82
C ALA A 323 10.02 -1.54 -18.70
N GLY A 324 10.21 -0.40 -18.03
CA GLY A 324 11.15 -0.28 -16.90
C GLY A 324 10.76 -1.15 -15.71
N ALA A 325 9.50 -1.08 -15.28
CA ALA A 325 8.97 -1.89 -14.19
C ALA A 325 9.05 -3.38 -14.52
N TRP A 326 8.64 -3.76 -15.73
CA TRP A 326 8.72 -5.15 -16.19
C TRP A 326 10.16 -5.66 -16.30
N ALA A 327 11.11 -4.81 -16.73
CA ALA A 327 12.53 -5.17 -16.79
C ALA A 327 13.08 -5.49 -15.39
N VAL A 328 12.81 -4.65 -14.40
CA VAL A 328 13.24 -4.92 -13.00
C VAL A 328 12.67 -6.24 -12.50
N LEU A 329 11.37 -6.46 -12.67
CA LEU A 329 10.71 -7.70 -12.25
C LEU A 329 11.25 -8.93 -12.99
N ALA A 330 11.49 -8.82 -14.31
CA ALA A 330 12.03 -9.90 -15.13
C ALA A 330 13.48 -10.24 -14.72
N VAL A 331 14.30 -9.23 -14.43
CA VAL A 331 15.69 -9.43 -13.94
C VAL A 331 15.68 -10.17 -12.61
N TRP A 332 14.82 -9.76 -11.67
CA TRP A 332 14.68 -10.49 -10.39
C TRP A 332 14.26 -11.94 -10.61
N GLY A 333 13.28 -12.19 -11.47
CA GLY A 333 12.87 -13.56 -11.83
C GLY A 333 14.00 -14.35 -12.49
N ALA A 334 14.69 -13.76 -13.49
CA ALA A 334 15.78 -14.39 -14.21
C ALA A 334 17.01 -14.73 -13.35
N ILE A 335 17.23 -13.98 -12.27
CA ILE A 335 18.31 -14.26 -11.31
C ILE A 335 17.86 -15.29 -10.28
N THR A 336 16.67 -15.11 -9.70
CA THR A 336 16.25 -15.92 -8.54
C THR A 336 15.84 -17.33 -8.90
N PHE A 337 15.21 -17.56 -10.06
CA PHE A 337 14.84 -18.92 -10.48
C PHE A 337 16.06 -19.83 -10.73
N PRO A 338 17.05 -19.46 -11.57
CA PRO A 338 18.23 -20.29 -11.75
C PRO A 338 19.02 -20.47 -10.46
N ALA A 339 19.19 -19.41 -9.68
CA ALA A 339 19.86 -19.47 -8.37
C ALA A 339 19.13 -20.45 -7.42
N ALA A 340 17.81 -20.38 -7.37
CA ALA A 340 17.02 -21.32 -6.58
C ALA A 340 17.21 -22.76 -7.04
N LEU A 341 17.16 -23.03 -8.34
CA LEU A 341 17.34 -24.39 -8.90
C LEU A 341 18.74 -24.93 -8.61
N TRP A 342 19.76 -24.09 -8.73
CA TRP A 342 21.15 -24.47 -8.43
C TRP A 342 21.38 -24.74 -6.96
N LEU A 343 20.74 -23.98 -6.08
CA LEU A 343 20.84 -24.15 -4.63
C LEU A 343 19.92 -25.23 -4.07
N PHE A 344 18.94 -25.70 -4.87
CA PHE A 344 17.90 -26.61 -4.41
C PHE A 344 18.45 -28.00 -4.11
N ARG A 345 18.30 -28.41 -2.87
CA ARG A 345 18.66 -29.76 -2.44
C ARG A 345 17.41 -30.63 -2.34
N TRP A 346 17.35 -31.67 -3.17
CA TRP A 346 16.25 -32.65 -3.23
C TRP A 346 16.26 -33.68 -2.08
N ARG A 347 17.08 -33.48 -1.07
CA ARG A 347 17.27 -34.44 0.03
C ARG A 347 16.45 -34.06 1.25
#